data_ae24eb47314351ba4a373285c314f06e
#
_entry.id   ae24eb47314351ba4a373285c314f06e
#
_cell.length_a   1.000
_cell.length_b   1.000
_cell.length_c   1.000
_cell.angle_alpha   90.00
_cell.angle_beta   90.00
_cell.angle_gamma   90.00
#
_symmetry.space_group_name_H-M   'P 1'
#
loop_
_entity.id
_entity.type
_entity.pdbx_description
1 polymer ?
#
loop_
_entity_poly.entity_id
_entity_poly.type
_entity_poly.pdbx_seq_one_letter_code
_entity_poly.pdbx_strand_id
1 'polypeptide(L)'
;MNDILVPADTHADERDFQIAYFATRRPIRMLAMDTPYVRRHHAELTRAAGLVAGESICEWGSGLGRFSRLLLADGLKVDAIELSPQQSAEARAALADERELTVHCGDIAEVLDAGTHRFDAIVGYFMLHHLPELERYFRSAYAALRPGGRMVFVEPNPYHALFAVQIALTPGMKWKAERGIWRLTPGGLRRAAEQAGFESVEIGRYGSLPRAPYNWLARGGRERTLEPLVPNVVKPFQTIVVRR
;
A
#
# COMPACT_ATOMS: atom_id res chain seq x y z
N MET A 1 24.75 37.74 4.72
CA MET A 1 23.95 37.23 3.59
C MET A 1 24.24 35.75 3.56
N ASN A 2 23.43 34.99 4.28
CA ASN A 2 23.60 33.51 4.38
C ASN A 2 22.83 32.90 3.23
N ASP A 3 23.53 32.37 2.24
CA ASP A 3 22.97 31.52 1.23
C ASP A 3 22.45 30.25 1.92
N ILE A 4 21.14 30.16 2.06
CA ILE A 4 20.46 28.91 2.40
C ILE A 4 20.61 28.04 1.17
N LEU A 5 21.56 27.10 1.19
CA LEU A 5 21.64 26.00 0.23
C LEU A 5 20.30 25.27 0.30
N VAL A 6 19.46 25.45 -0.73
CA VAL A 6 18.30 24.59 -0.98
C VAL A 6 18.85 23.19 -1.17
N PRO A 7 18.42 22.17 -0.38
CA PRO A 7 18.88 20.81 -0.58
C PRO A 7 18.56 20.36 -2.00
N ALA A 8 19.53 19.79 -2.70
CA ALA A 8 19.34 19.09 -3.95
C ALA A 8 18.15 18.11 -3.80
N ASP A 9 17.35 17.99 -4.83
CA ASP A 9 16.07 17.31 -4.94
C ASP A 9 15.97 16.02 -4.09
N THR A 10 15.53 16.20 -2.83
CA THR A 10 15.41 15.10 -1.86
C THR A 10 14.42 14.01 -2.33
N HIS A 11 13.55 14.33 -3.29
CA HIS A 11 12.61 13.41 -3.91
C HIS A 11 13.29 12.48 -4.92
N ALA A 12 14.19 13.00 -5.75
CA ALA A 12 14.95 12.18 -6.69
C ALA A 12 15.83 11.17 -5.93
N ASP A 13 16.51 11.62 -4.89
CA ASP A 13 17.35 10.77 -4.04
C ASP A 13 16.56 9.66 -3.31
N GLU A 14 15.36 9.97 -2.82
CA GLU A 14 14.51 8.98 -2.14
C GLU A 14 13.92 7.99 -3.15
N ARG A 15 13.48 8.46 -4.32
CA ARG A 15 12.98 7.62 -5.41
C ARG A 15 14.05 6.64 -5.88
N ASP A 16 15.24 7.12 -6.17
CA ASP A 16 16.35 6.29 -6.63
C ASP A 16 16.77 5.28 -5.57
N PHE A 17 16.74 5.68 -4.30
CA PHE A 17 16.95 4.77 -3.18
C PHE A 17 15.89 3.66 -3.13
N GLN A 18 14.60 3.98 -3.32
CA GLN A 18 13.52 2.99 -3.32
C GLN A 18 13.65 2.04 -4.51
N ILE A 19 13.93 2.56 -5.71
CA ILE A 19 14.17 1.72 -6.91
C ILE A 19 15.31 0.74 -6.65
N ALA A 20 16.46 1.21 -6.18
CA ALA A 20 17.63 0.38 -5.89
C ALA A 20 17.34 -0.63 -4.76
N TYR A 21 16.60 -0.23 -3.73
CA TYR A 21 16.22 -1.09 -2.61
C TYR A 21 15.34 -2.26 -3.07
N PHE A 22 14.36 -2.03 -3.94
CA PHE A 22 13.46 -3.06 -4.44
C PHE A 22 14.04 -3.87 -5.61
N ALA A 23 14.92 -3.30 -6.42
CA ALA A 23 15.60 -4.03 -7.50
C ALA A 23 16.51 -5.15 -6.99
N THR A 24 17.18 -4.93 -5.86
CA THR A 24 18.11 -5.92 -5.26
C THR A 24 17.42 -6.92 -4.34
N ARG A 25 16.14 -6.76 -4.06
CA ARG A 25 15.43 -7.50 -3.02
C ARG A 25 14.30 -8.34 -3.59
N ARG A 26 14.46 -9.68 -3.50
CA ARG A 26 13.40 -10.67 -3.77
C ARG A 26 13.07 -11.48 -2.51
N PRO A 27 12.56 -10.89 -1.43
CA PRO A 27 12.16 -11.68 -0.29
C PRO A 27 10.95 -12.55 -0.66
N ILE A 28 10.93 -13.78 -0.19
CA ILE A 28 9.82 -14.76 -0.38
C ILE A 28 8.44 -14.13 -0.10
N ARG A 29 8.38 -13.18 0.83
CA ARG A 29 7.15 -12.46 1.18
C ARG A 29 6.61 -11.51 0.10
N MET A 30 7.43 -11.12 -0.89
CA MET A 30 7.01 -10.28 -2.03
C MET A 30 6.59 -11.10 -3.25
N LEU A 31 6.87 -12.39 -3.27
CA LEU A 31 6.44 -13.25 -4.36
C LEU A 31 4.92 -13.27 -4.47
N ALA A 32 4.42 -13.42 -5.70
CA ALA A 32 3.00 -13.51 -6.01
C ALA A 32 2.39 -14.83 -5.51
N MET A 33 2.51 -15.11 -4.21
CA MET A 33 1.98 -16.31 -3.57
C MET A 33 0.63 -16.01 -2.94
N ASP A 34 -0.37 -16.77 -3.34
CA ASP A 34 -1.68 -16.78 -2.70
C ASP A 34 -1.63 -17.64 -1.43
N THR A 35 -1.67 -16.99 -0.28
CA THR A 35 -1.68 -17.63 1.03
C THR A 35 -2.83 -17.09 1.89
N PRO A 36 -3.31 -17.84 2.92
CA PRO A 36 -4.34 -17.34 3.82
C PRO A 36 -4.01 -15.97 4.43
N TYR A 37 -2.74 -15.71 4.71
CA TYR A 37 -2.29 -14.42 5.22
C TYR A 37 -2.45 -13.29 4.19
N VAL A 38 -2.11 -13.53 2.93
CA VAL A 38 -2.29 -12.56 1.83
C VAL A 38 -3.78 -12.31 1.58
N ARG A 39 -4.59 -13.38 1.52
CA ARG A 39 -6.05 -13.27 1.39
C ARG A 39 -6.69 -12.50 2.54
N ARG A 40 -6.13 -12.61 3.77
CA ARG A 40 -6.61 -11.82 4.91
C ARG A 40 -6.44 -10.32 4.69
N HIS A 41 -5.28 -9.88 4.23
CA HIS A 41 -5.04 -8.46 3.94
C HIS A 41 -5.95 -7.95 2.82
N HIS A 42 -6.11 -8.75 1.78
CA HIS A 42 -7.01 -8.44 0.68
C HIS A 42 -8.47 -8.31 1.16
N ALA A 43 -8.98 -9.27 1.92
CA ALA A 43 -10.33 -9.23 2.47
C ALA A 43 -10.57 -8.02 3.41
N GLU A 44 -9.56 -7.61 4.19
CA GLU A 44 -9.68 -6.42 5.04
C GLU A 44 -9.72 -5.13 4.22
N LEU A 45 -8.93 -5.04 3.14
CA LEU A 45 -8.97 -3.90 2.24
C LEU A 45 -10.31 -3.83 1.50
N THR A 46 -10.73 -4.91 0.84
CA THR A 46 -11.98 -4.93 0.04
C THR A 46 -13.20 -4.63 0.91
N ARG A 47 -13.24 -5.18 2.15
CA ARG A 47 -14.29 -4.89 3.12
C ARG A 47 -14.27 -3.42 3.56
N ALA A 48 -13.11 -2.86 3.91
CA ALA A 48 -12.99 -1.47 4.36
C ALA A 48 -13.30 -0.48 3.24
N ALA A 49 -12.89 -0.82 2.01
CA ALA A 49 -13.17 -0.04 0.81
C ALA A 49 -14.63 -0.15 0.35
N GLY A 50 -15.32 -1.25 0.66
CA GLY A 50 -16.62 -1.55 0.06
C GLY A 50 -16.50 -1.69 -1.46
N LEU A 51 -15.45 -2.39 -1.96
CA LEU A 51 -15.24 -2.58 -3.40
C LEU A 51 -16.35 -3.44 -4.00
N VAL A 52 -16.78 -3.08 -5.21
CA VAL A 52 -17.83 -3.77 -5.95
C VAL A 52 -17.29 -4.15 -7.33
N ALA A 53 -17.61 -5.36 -7.79
CA ALA A 53 -17.21 -5.82 -9.13
C ALA A 53 -17.63 -4.82 -10.21
N GLY A 54 -16.73 -4.59 -11.18
CA GLY A 54 -16.90 -3.61 -12.25
C GLY A 54 -16.33 -2.22 -11.94
N GLU A 55 -15.99 -1.90 -10.70
CA GLU A 55 -15.33 -0.63 -10.37
C GLU A 55 -13.96 -0.53 -11.04
N SER A 56 -13.60 0.71 -11.44
CA SER A 56 -12.28 1.06 -11.94
C SER A 56 -11.42 1.53 -10.78
N ILE A 57 -10.34 0.81 -10.52
CA ILE A 57 -9.45 1.12 -9.40
C ILE A 57 -8.03 1.38 -9.86
N CYS A 58 -7.29 2.16 -9.07
CA CYS A 58 -5.86 2.33 -9.21
C CYS A 58 -5.15 1.65 -8.04
N GLU A 59 -4.30 0.66 -8.33
CA GLU A 59 -3.44 0.02 -7.32
C GLU A 59 -2.08 0.69 -7.27
N TRP A 60 -1.70 1.21 -6.12
CA TRP A 60 -0.41 1.82 -5.88
C TRP A 60 0.60 0.80 -5.35
N GLY A 61 1.82 0.79 -5.95
CA GLY A 61 2.89 -0.10 -5.53
C GLY A 61 2.55 -1.57 -5.74
N SER A 62 2.10 -1.92 -6.93
CA SER A 62 1.64 -3.29 -7.26
C SER A 62 2.72 -4.36 -7.13
N GLY A 63 4.00 -3.97 -7.16
CA GLY A 63 5.13 -4.90 -7.09
C GLY A 63 5.07 -5.94 -8.20
N LEU A 64 5.06 -7.21 -7.81
CA LEU A 64 4.97 -8.35 -8.73
C LEU A 64 3.52 -8.75 -9.09
N GLY A 65 2.53 -7.88 -8.84
CA GLY A 65 1.14 -8.11 -9.19
C GLY A 65 0.38 -9.10 -8.29
N ARG A 66 0.87 -9.33 -7.06
CA ARG A 66 0.23 -10.29 -6.14
C ARG A 66 -1.19 -9.91 -5.76
N PHE A 67 -1.40 -8.65 -5.38
CA PHE A 67 -2.74 -8.16 -5.02
C PHE A 67 -3.53 -7.77 -6.26
N SER A 68 -2.88 -7.30 -7.33
CA SER A 68 -3.53 -7.07 -8.64
C SER A 68 -4.33 -8.30 -9.08
N ARG A 69 -3.73 -9.50 -8.96
CA ARG A 69 -4.41 -10.77 -9.29
C ARG A 69 -5.68 -11.00 -8.45
N LEU A 70 -5.65 -10.68 -7.17
CA LEU A 70 -6.81 -10.85 -6.27
C LEU A 70 -7.90 -9.81 -6.59
N LEU A 71 -7.51 -8.56 -6.87
CA LEU A 71 -8.43 -7.50 -7.27
C LEU A 71 -9.13 -7.82 -8.59
N LEU A 72 -8.39 -8.35 -9.57
CA LEU A 72 -8.95 -8.83 -10.84
C LEU A 72 -9.90 -10.02 -10.63
N ALA A 73 -9.56 -10.95 -9.74
CA ALA A 73 -10.42 -12.07 -9.39
C ALA A 73 -11.73 -11.65 -8.71
N ASP A 74 -11.75 -10.49 -8.05
CA ASP A 74 -12.97 -9.86 -7.50
C ASP A 74 -13.79 -9.12 -8.59
N GLY A 75 -13.36 -9.18 -9.85
CA GLY A 75 -14.06 -8.56 -10.99
C GLY A 75 -13.83 -7.07 -11.15
N LEU A 76 -12.75 -6.53 -10.60
CA LEU A 76 -12.38 -5.12 -10.69
C LEU A 76 -11.57 -4.84 -11.97
N LYS A 77 -11.61 -3.61 -12.46
CA LYS A 77 -10.72 -3.09 -13.51
C LYS A 77 -9.54 -2.40 -12.83
N VAL A 78 -8.31 -2.82 -13.14
CA VAL A 78 -7.13 -2.44 -12.37
C VAL A 78 -6.13 -1.67 -13.23
N ASP A 79 -5.85 -0.42 -12.86
CA ASP A 79 -4.67 0.33 -13.28
C ASP A 79 -3.63 0.25 -12.17
N ALA A 80 -2.60 -0.58 -12.36
CA ALA A 80 -1.54 -0.81 -11.39
C ALA A 80 -0.35 0.11 -11.65
N ILE A 81 0.14 0.81 -10.64
CA ILE A 81 1.33 1.67 -10.73
C ILE A 81 2.46 1.05 -9.91
N GLU A 82 3.61 0.85 -10.54
CA GLU A 82 4.82 0.32 -9.89
C GLU A 82 6.04 1.17 -10.27
N LEU A 83 6.80 1.59 -9.25
CA LEU A 83 7.96 2.45 -9.41
C LEU A 83 9.15 1.71 -10.05
N SER A 84 9.33 0.42 -9.72
CA SER A 84 10.44 -0.40 -10.21
C SER A 84 10.20 -0.89 -11.64
N PRO A 85 11.05 -0.51 -12.63
CA PRO A 85 10.94 -1.01 -14.00
C PRO A 85 11.00 -2.53 -14.09
N GLN A 86 11.83 -3.16 -13.26
CA GLN A 86 11.95 -4.61 -13.24
C GLN A 86 10.67 -5.28 -12.72
N GLN A 87 10.11 -4.80 -11.59
CA GLN A 87 8.91 -5.40 -11.01
C GLN A 87 7.68 -5.17 -11.90
N SER A 88 7.55 -3.99 -12.50
CA SER A 88 6.46 -3.71 -13.44
C SER A 88 6.53 -4.60 -14.68
N ALA A 89 7.73 -4.87 -15.22
CA ALA A 89 7.90 -5.79 -16.34
C ALA A 89 7.54 -7.24 -15.95
N GLU A 90 7.96 -7.69 -14.76
CA GLU A 90 7.61 -9.01 -14.24
C GLU A 90 6.10 -9.14 -13.98
N ALA A 91 5.45 -8.11 -13.44
CA ALA A 91 3.99 -8.09 -13.23
C ALA A 91 3.23 -8.17 -14.56
N ARG A 92 3.63 -7.38 -15.58
CA ARG A 92 3.06 -7.46 -16.94
C ARG A 92 3.18 -8.86 -17.54
N ALA A 93 4.34 -9.50 -17.40
CA ALA A 93 4.56 -10.84 -17.92
C ALA A 93 3.73 -11.89 -17.16
N ALA A 94 3.64 -11.79 -15.84
CA ALA A 94 2.91 -12.74 -14.99
C ALA A 94 1.38 -12.63 -15.12
N LEU A 95 0.86 -11.50 -15.61
CA LEU A 95 -0.56 -11.18 -15.74
C LEU A 95 -0.94 -10.81 -17.19
N ALA A 96 -0.17 -11.29 -18.18
CA ALA A 96 -0.35 -10.92 -19.58
C ALA A 96 -1.74 -11.27 -20.16
N ASP A 97 -2.41 -12.28 -19.61
CA ASP A 97 -3.72 -12.73 -20.05
C ASP A 97 -4.89 -11.95 -19.42
N GLU A 98 -4.60 -11.06 -18.45
CA GLU A 98 -5.62 -10.30 -17.73
C GLU A 98 -6.01 -9.03 -18.53
N ARG A 99 -7.19 -9.06 -19.16
CA ARG A 99 -7.67 -7.99 -20.04
C ARG A 99 -8.04 -6.69 -19.31
N GLU A 100 -8.45 -6.79 -18.07
CA GLU A 100 -8.87 -5.65 -17.23
C GLU A 100 -7.71 -5.10 -16.39
N LEU A 101 -6.44 -5.38 -16.79
CA LEU A 101 -5.22 -4.88 -16.14
C LEU A 101 -4.44 -3.97 -17.09
N THR A 102 -4.11 -2.78 -16.59
CA THR A 102 -3.05 -1.93 -17.16
C THR A 102 -1.95 -1.73 -16.11
N VAL A 103 -0.69 -1.96 -16.47
CA VAL A 103 0.45 -1.72 -15.57
C VAL A 103 1.25 -0.52 -16.05
N HIS A 104 1.33 0.51 -15.22
CA HIS A 104 2.13 1.72 -15.42
C HIS A 104 3.45 1.61 -14.64
N CYS A 105 4.56 2.01 -15.26
CA CYS A 105 5.86 2.08 -14.61
C CYS A 105 6.22 3.55 -14.38
N GLY A 106 6.35 3.96 -13.12
CA GLY A 106 6.71 5.33 -12.78
C GLY A 106 6.33 5.74 -11.36
N ASP A 107 6.63 7.00 -11.02
CA ASP A 107 6.16 7.63 -9.79
C ASP A 107 4.63 7.80 -9.83
N ILE A 108 3.97 7.48 -8.72
CA ILE A 108 2.51 7.48 -8.62
C ILE A 108 1.92 8.86 -8.96
N ALA A 109 2.50 9.94 -8.43
CA ALA A 109 1.98 11.28 -8.68
C ALA A 109 2.19 11.67 -10.14
N GLU A 110 3.36 11.39 -10.73
CA GLU A 110 3.65 11.65 -12.14
C GLU A 110 2.68 10.91 -13.08
N VAL A 111 2.41 9.64 -12.81
CA VAL A 111 1.48 8.83 -13.62
C VAL A 111 0.05 9.35 -13.49
N LEU A 112 -0.40 9.69 -12.28
CA LEU A 112 -1.75 10.21 -12.06
C LEU A 112 -1.95 11.60 -12.68
N ASP A 113 -0.95 12.49 -12.53
CA ASP A 113 -1.02 13.86 -13.03
C ASP A 113 -0.98 13.92 -14.57
N ALA A 114 -0.29 12.98 -15.22
CA ALA A 114 -0.27 12.84 -16.68
C ALA A 114 -1.55 12.19 -17.25
N GLY A 115 -2.31 11.47 -16.41
CA GLY A 115 -3.49 10.72 -16.83
C GLY A 115 -4.78 11.55 -16.79
N THR A 116 -5.75 11.12 -17.60
CA THR A 116 -7.13 11.65 -17.59
C THR A 116 -8.11 10.69 -16.92
N HIS A 117 -7.63 9.54 -16.46
CA HIS A 117 -8.44 8.49 -15.84
C HIS A 117 -9.09 8.98 -14.55
N ARG A 118 -10.29 8.47 -14.29
CA ARG A 118 -11.02 8.72 -13.04
C ARG A 118 -11.40 7.38 -12.44
N PHE A 119 -10.93 7.17 -11.21
CA PHE A 119 -11.10 5.91 -10.47
C PHE A 119 -12.24 6.01 -9.46
N ASP A 120 -12.91 4.89 -9.22
CA ASP A 120 -13.89 4.73 -8.15
C ASP A 120 -13.17 4.56 -6.80
N ALA A 121 -12.01 3.87 -6.83
CA ALA A 121 -11.14 3.75 -5.66
C ALA A 121 -9.66 3.73 -6.05
N ILE A 122 -8.82 4.16 -5.11
CA ILE A 122 -7.36 3.96 -5.12
C ILE A 122 -7.02 3.05 -3.97
N VAL A 123 -6.22 2.01 -4.23
CA VAL A 123 -5.88 1.01 -3.21
C VAL A 123 -4.37 0.77 -3.15
N GLY A 124 -3.89 0.27 -2.01
CA GLY A 124 -2.49 -0.11 -1.90
C GLY A 124 -2.22 -0.98 -0.66
N TYR A 125 -1.16 -1.79 -0.77
CA TYR A 125 -0.79 -2.76 0.26
C TYR A 125 0.67 -2.60 0.64
N PHE A 126 0.93 -2.17 1.87
CA PHE A 126 2.28 -2.06 2.43
C PHE A 126 3.22 -1.17 1.61
N MET A 127 2.69 -0.07 1.08
CA MET A 127 3.43 0.82 0.19
C MET A 127 3.37 2.30 0.63
N LEU A 128 2.30 2.72 1.34
CA LEU A 128 2.09 4.12 1.67
C LEU A 128 3.21 4.70 2.54
N HIS A 129 3.79 3.87 3.42
CA HIS A 129 4.91 4.27 4.28
C HIS A 129 6.23 4.49 3.50
N HIS A 130 6.32 4.05 2.24
CA HIS A 130 7.46 4.32 1.38
C HIS A 130 7.38 5.67 0.68
N LEU A 131 6.21 6.32 0.68
CA LEU A 131 6.05 7.63 0.04
C LEU A 131 6.66 8.75 0.91
N PRO A 132 7.51 9.63 0.34
CA PRO A 132 8.20 10.66 1.12
C PRO A 132 7.27 11.77 1.64
N GLU A 133 6.33 12.23 0.81
CA GLU A 133 5.40 13.34 1.09
C GLU A 133 3.96 12.94 0.76
N LEU A 134 3.22 12.50 1.78
CA LEU A 134 1.84 12.02 1.59
C LEU A 134 0.94 13.07 0.94
N GLU A 135 1.13 14.33 1.28
CA GLU A 135 0.33 15.47 0.79
C GLU A 135 0.38 15.60 -0.75
N ARG A 136 1.55 15.39 -1.36
CA ARG A 136 1.73 15.41 -2.82
C ARG A 136 0.89 14.31 -3.46
N TYR A 137 1.08 13.09 -3.00
CA TYR A 137 0.39 11.91 -3.56
C TYR A 137 -1.11 11.96 -3.32
N PHE A 138 -1.55 12.48 -2.16
CA PHE A 138 -2.96 12.64 -1.86
C PHE A 138 -3.63 13.69 -2.74
N ARG A 139 -2.95 14.80 -3.11
CA ARG A 139 -3.48 15.76 -4.09
C ARG A 139 -3.67 15.14 -5.47
N SER A 140 -2.67 14.40 -5.99
CA SER A 140 -2.79 13.69 -7.27
C SER A 140 -3.92 12.65 -7.22
N ALA A 141 -4.04 11.93 -6.10
CA ALA A 141 -5.15 11.00 -5.85
C ALA A 141 -6.51 11.68 -5.87
N TYR A 142 -6.63 12.81 -5.16
CA TYR A 142 -7.88 13.57 -5.14
C TYR A 142 -8.32 13.99 -6.54
N ALA A 143 -7.40 14.47 -7.36
CA ALA A 143 -7.68 14.83 -8.75
C ALA A 143 -8.08 13.61 -9.60
N ALA A 144 -7.47 12.45 -9.39
CA ALA A 144 -7.71 11.21 -10.15
C ALA A 144 -8.95 10.42 -9.71
N LEU A 145 -9.51 10.68 -8.52
CA LEU A 145 -10.73 10.04 -8.05
C LEU A 145 -11.98 10.68 -8.67
N ARG A 146 -13.03 9.91 -8.84
CA ARG A 146 -14.39 10.40 -9.10
C ARG A 146 -14.96 11.09 -7.85
N PRO A 147 -15.95 12.00 -7.98
CA PRO A 147 -16.72 12.47 -6.84
C PRO A 147 -17.32 11.28 -6.07
N GLY A 148 -17.16 11.28 -4.73
CA GLY A 148 -17.53 10.15 -3.87
C GLY A 148 -16.56 8.97 -3.91
N GLY A 149 -15.44 9.07 -4.63
CA GLY A 149 -14.39 8.08 -4.66
C GLY A 149 -13.61 8.00 -3.34
N ARG A 150 -12.78 6.98 -3.20
CA ARG A 150 -12.06 6.69 -1.95
C ARG A 150 -10.65 6.16 -2.16
N MET A 151 -9.76 6.45 -1.23
CA MET A 151 -8.49 5.73 -1.12
C MET A 151 -8.57 4.74 0.02
N VAL A 152 -8.00 3.55 -0.15
CA VAL A 152 -7.95 2.53 0.90
C VAL A 152 -6.60 1.81 0.91
N PHE A 153 -5.95 1.81 2.06
CA PHE A 153 -4.65 1.18 2.23
C PHE A 153 -4.64 0.18 3.37
N VAL A 154 -3.87 -0.87 3.19
CA VAL A 154 -3.47 -1.80 4.26
C VAL A 154 -2.01 -1.55 4.58
N GLU A 155 -1.72 -1.18 5.83
CA GLU A 155 -0.39 -0.79 6.28
C GLU A 155 -0.05 -1.41 7.64
N PRO A 156 1.24 -1.52 7.99
CA PRO A 156 1.61 -1.82 9.36
C PRO A 156 1.11 -0.69 10.29
N ASN A 157 0.75 -1.07 11.52
CA ASN A 157 0.34 -0.10 12.52
C ASN A 157 1.57 0.55 13.19
N PRO A 158 1.74 1.88 13.16
CA PRO A 158 2.88 2.57 13.77
C PRO A 158 3.00 2.36 15.29
N TYR A 159 1.92 2.00 15.96
CA TYR A 159 1.90 1.73 17.41
C TYR A 159 2.23 0.27 17.76
N HIS A 160 2.46 -0.59 16.78
CA HIS A 160 2.84 -1.98 17.03
C HIS A 160 4.36 -2.11 17.28
N ALA A 161 4.74 -2.21 18.55
CA ALA A 161 6.14 -2.20 18.97
C ALA A 161 7.01 -3.29 18.30
N LEU A 162 6.42 -4.45 17.97
CA LEU A 162 7.14 -5.54 17.32
C LEU A 162 7.54 -5.24 15.87
N PHE A 163 7.03 -4.18 15.25
CA PHE A 163 7.46 -3.79 13.91
C PHE A 163 8.92 -3.33 13.89
N ALA A 164 9.33 -2.55 14.88
CA ALA A 164 10.75 -2.15 15.03
C ALA A 164 11.66 -3.37 15.22
N VAL A 165 11.23 -4.34 16.03
CA VAL A 165 11.92 -5.62 16.23
C VAL A 165 11.98 -6.40 14.90
N GLN A 166 10.90 -6.44 14.15
CA GLN A 166 10.85 -7.10 12.84
C GLN A 166 11.86 -6.48 11.86
N ILE A 167 11.97 -5.14 11.80
CA ILE A 167 12.97 -4.47 10.95
C ILE A 167 14.36 -4.90 11.35
N ALA A 168 14.68 -4.90 12.65
CA ALA A 168 16.01 -5.26 13.17
C ALA A 168 16.38 -6.73 12.90
N LEU A 169 15.42 -7.65 12.98
CA LEU A 169 15.64 -9.09 12.85
C LEU A 169 15.47 -9.64 11.42
N THR A 170 14.89 -8.86 10.49
CA THR A 170 14.64 -9.35 9.13
C THR A 170 15.82 -9.02 8.22
N PRO A 171 16.56 -10.03 7.70
CA PRO A 171 17.66 -9.79 6.76
C PRO A 171 17.20 -8.95 5.57
N GLY A 172 17.96 -7.90 5.26
CA GLY A 172 17.71 -7.00 4.14
C GLY A 172 16.62 -5.94 4.38
N MET A 173 15.90 -5.90 5.50
CA MET A 173 15.12 -4.71 5.87
C MET A 173 16.05 -3.59 6.30
N LYS A 174 15.84 -2.39 5.76
CA LYS A 174 16.63 -1.20 6.12
C LYS A 174 15.72 -0.21 6.82
N TRP A 175 16.14 0.26 7.99
CA TRP A 175 15.41 1.28 8.76
C TRP A 175 15.06 2.51 7.94
N LYS A 176 15.99 2.97 7.08
CA LYS A 176 15.77 4.12 6.20
C LYS A 176 14.55 3.91 5.28
N ALA A 177 14.34 2.69 4.75
CA ALA A 177 13.22 2.38 3.87
C ALA A 177 11.88 2.28 4.61
N GLU A 178 11.89 1.82 5.85
CA GLU A 178 10.68 1.48 6.61
C GLU A 178 10.24 2.60 7.58
N ARG A 179 11.11 3.58 7.87
CA ARG A 179 10.85 4.65 8.85
C ARG A 179 9.61 5.51 8.56
N GLY A 180 9.15 5.52 7.32
CA GLY A 180 7.94 6.25 6.91
C GLY A 180 6.66 5.81 7.62
N ILE A 181 6.67 4.63 8.25
CA ILE A 181 5.52 4.14 9.03
C ILE A 181 5.09 5.13 10.14
N TRP A 182 6.04 5.86 10.73
CA TRP A 182 5.75 6.84 11.79
C TRP A 182 4.92 8.05 11.30
N ARG A 183 4.82 8.25 9.98
CA ARG A 183 3.94 9.27 9.37
C ARG A 183 2.49 8.79 9.30
N LEU A 184 2.26 7.47 9.33
CA LEU A 184 0.94 6.85 9.21
C LEU A 184 0.15 6.83 10.52
N THR A 185 0.44 7.78 11.41
CA THR A 185 -0.38 8.03 12.60
C THR A 185 -1.71 8.70 12.22
N PRO A 186 -2.77 8.57 13.04
CA PRO A 186 -4.05 9.24 12.75
C PRO A 186 -3.93 10.74 12.48
N GLY A 187 -3.05 11.44 13.23
CA GLY A 187 -2.82 12.88 13.05
C GLY A 187 -2.10 13.21 11.75
N GLY A 188 -1.08 12.41 11.37
CA GLY A 188 -0.35 12.59 10.11
C GLY A 188 -1.24 12.36 8.89
N LEU A 189 -2.02 11.28 8.92
CA LEU A 189 -2.94 10.92 7.83
C LEU A 189 -4.05 11.95 7.66
N ARG A 190 -4.66 12.43 8.76
CA ARG A 190 -5.70 13.48 8.69
C ARG A 190 -5.14 14.76 8.08
N ARG A 191 -3.98 15.21 8.54
CA ARG A 191 -3.34 16.42 7.99
C ARG A 191 -3.12 16.31 6.48
N ALA A 192 -2.55 15.20 6.01
CA ALA A 192 -2.31 14.98 4.58
C ALA A 192 -3.61 14.95 3.78
N ALA A 193 -4.66 14.30 4.31
CA ALA A 193 -5.97 14.23 3.68
C ALA A 193 -6.66 15.60 3.60
N GLU A 194 -6.70 16.35 4.71
CA GLU A 194 -7.28 17.69 4.78
C GLU A 194 -6.59 18.66 3.81
N GLN A 195 -5.26 18.65 3.75
CA GLN A 195 -4.50 19.48 2.82
C GLN A 195 -4.72 19.14 1.34
N ALA A 196 -5.12 17.91 1.07
CA ALA A 196 -5.47 17.46 -0.29
C ALA A 196 -6.95 17.66 -0.64
N GLY A 197 -7.80 18.06 0.32
CA GLY A 197 -9.22 18.33 0.12
C GLY A 197 -10.16 17.16 0.41
N PHE A 198 -9.67 16.07 1.03
CA PHE A 198 -10.52 14.95 1.42
C PHE A 198 -11.37 15.25 2.66
N GLU A 199 -12.56 14.64 2.74
CA GLU A 199 -13.55 14.90 3.78
C GLU A 199 -13.27 14.16 5.08
N SER A 200 -12.77 12.92 5.02
CA SER A 200 -12.61 12.08 6.19
C SER A 200 -11.48 11.06 6.08
N VAL A 201 -10.97 10.67 7.26
CA VAL A 201 -10.01 9.58 7.42
C VAL A 201 -10.50 8.63 8.51
N GLU A 202 -10.76 7.39 8.15
CA GLU A 202 -11.14 6.31 9.04
C GLU A 202 -9.99 5.30 9.15
N ILE A 203 -9.68 4.84 10.36
CA ILE A 203 -8.61 3.86 10.62
C ILE A 203 -9.17 2.67 11.38
N GLY A 204 -9.19 1.52 10.71
CA GLY A 204 -9.43 0.22 11.31
C GLY A 204 -8.13 -0.45 11.72
N ARG A 205 -8.18 -1.39 12.66
CA ARG A 205 -7.00 -2.20 13.05
C ARG A 205 -7.35 -3.66 13.15
N TYR A 206 -6.44 -4.52 12.70
CA TYR A 206 -6.68 -5.97 12.66
C TYR A 206 -5.38 -6.77 12.76
N GLY A 207 -5.56 -8.11 12.91
CA GLY A 207 -4.47 -9.06 12.98
C GLY A 207 -3.97 -9.31 14.41
N SER A 208 -3.27 -10.41 14.58
CA SER A 208 -2.71 -10.83 15.86
C SER A 208 -1.41 -11.62 15.71
N LEU A 209 -1.22 -12.26 14.57
CA LEU A 209 -0.15 -13.24 14.35
C LEU A 209 0.75 -12.85 13.16
N PRO A 210 2.06 -13.14 13.26
CA PRO A 210 2.96 -13.12 12.12
C PRO A 210 2.55 -14.15 11.05
N ARG A 211 3.04 -13.96 9.81
CA ARG A 211 2.68 -14.74 8.62
C ARG A 211 2.76 -16.26 8.80
N ALA A 212 3.86 -16.76 9.37
CA ALA A 212 4.07 -18.21 9.46
C ALA A 212 3.05 -18.89 10.39
N PRO A 213 2.89 -18.48 11.67
CA PRO A 213 1.88 -19.06 12.54
C PRO A 213 0.46 -18.78 12.04
N TYR A 214 0.17 -17.64 11.41
CA TYR A 214 -1.13 -17.37 10.80
C TYR A 214 -1.48 -18.42 9.73
N ASN A 215 -0.60 -18.63 8.76
CA ASN A 215 -0.83 -19.62 7.70
C ASN A 215 -0.92 -21.05 8.21
N TRP A 216 -0.20 -21.37 9.29
CA TRP A 216 -0.27 -22.70 9.92
C TRP A 216 -1.64 -22.92 10.58
N LEU A 217 -2.11 -21.94 11.37
CA LEU A 217 -3.40 -22.01 12.05
C LEU A 217 -4.59 -21.96 11.07
N ALA A 218 -4.43 -21.28 9.95
CA ALA A 218 -5.46 -21.20 8.91
C ALA A 218 -5.83 -22.56 8.30
N ARG A 219 -4.92 -23.55 8.37
CA ARG A 219 -5.23 -24.91 7.95
C ARG A 219 -6.36 -25.56 8.80
N GLY A 220 -6.55 -25.09 10.02
CA GLY A 220 -7.61 -25.53 10.94
C GLY A 220 -8.66 -24.47 11.24
N GLY A 221 -8.69 -23.36 10.50
CA GLY A 221 -9.65 -22.26 10.70
C GLY A 221 -9.47 -21.50 12.03
N ARG A 222 -8.29 -21.57 12.63
CA ARG A 222 -8.01 -21.01 13.98
C ARG A 222 -7.15 -19.74 13.96
N GLU A 223 -6.81 -19.23 12.79
CA GLU A 223 -5.90 -18.09 12.60
C GLU A 223 -6.39 -16.78 13.24
N ARG A 224 -7.68 -16.66 13.48
CA ARG A 224 -8.32 -15.47 14.04
C ARG A 224 -8.64 -15.59 15.54
N THR A 225 -8.41 -16.74 16.14
CA THR A 225 -8.83 -17.05 17.53
C THR A 225 -8.20 -16.09 18.54
N LEU A 226 -6.96 -15.66 18.33
CA LEU A 226 -6.24 -14.76 19.24
C LEU A 226 -6.53 -13.27 18.98
N GLU A 227 -7.12 -12.93 17.85
CA GLU A 227 -7.31 -11.53 17.44
C GLU A 227 -8.21 -10.72 18.40
N PRO A 228 -9.31 -11.28 18.98
CA PRO A 228 -10.13 -10.58 19.97
C PRO A 228 -9.39 -10.26 21.27
N LEU A 229 -8.33 -11.02 21.60
CA LEU A 229 -7.54 -10.83 22.81
C LEU A 229 -6.48 -9.74 22.69
N VAL A 230 -6.17 -9.31 21.47
CA VAL A 230 -5.18 -8.26 21.22
C VAL A 230 -5.86 -6.89 21.32
N PRO A 231 -5.40 -5.99 22.21
CA PRO A 231 -5.94 -4.63 22.28
C PRO A 231 -5.87 -3.92 20.95
N ASN A 232 -6.94 -3.24 20.56
CA ASN A 232 -7.07 -2.67 19.20
C ASN A 232 -5.90 -1.75 18.83
N VAL A 233 -5.41 -0.96 19.80
CA VAL A 233 -4.32 0.00 19.57
C VAL A 233 -3.00 -0.65 19.15
N VAL A 234 -2.73 -1.88 19.58
CA VAL A 234 -1.47 -2.59 19.31
C VAL A 234 -1.59 -3.70 18.27
N LYS A 235 -2.73 -3.85 17.62
CA LYS A 235 -2.84 -4.80 16.50
C LYS A 235 -1.82 -4.48 15.41
N PRO A 236 -1.22 -5.49 14.74
CA PRO A 236 -0.08 -5.29 13.85
C PRO A 236 -0.38 -4.51 12.57
N PHE A 237 -1.63 -4.50 12.12
CA PHE A 237 -2.02 -3.87 10.86
C PHE A 237 -3.15 -2.87 11.03
N GLN A 238 -3.20 -1.92 10.10
CA GLN A 238 -4.29 -0.97 9.99
C GLN A 238 -4.83 -0.92 8.57
N THR A 239 -6.14 -0.69 8.45
CA THR A 239 -6.80 -0.23 7.24
C THR A 239 -6.98 1.27 7.34
N ILE A 240 -6.65 2.00 6.28
CA ILE A 240 -6.77 3.46 6.20
C ILE A 240 -7.75 3.75 5.07
N VAL A 241 -8.89 4.37 5.37
CA VAL A 241 -9.90 4.78 4.40
C VAL A 241 -9.94 6.30 4.37
N VAL A 242 -9.77 6.88 3.19
CA VAL A 242 -9.83 8.33 2.95
C VAL A 242 -10.90 8.61 1.91
N ARG A 243 -11.88 9.46 2.22
CA ARG A 243 -13.04 9.72 1.35
C ARG A 243 -12.98 11.12 0.73
N ARG A 244 -13.33 11.16 -0.57
CA ARG A 244 -13.48 12.39 -1.35
C ARG A 244 -14.91 12.87 -1.32
#